data_005a11c18e79dd35d621812c94c35697
#
_entry.id   005a11c18e79dd35d621812c94c35697
#
_cell.length_a   1.000
_cell.length_b   1.000
_cell.length_c   1.000
_cell.angle_alpha   90.00
_cell.angle_beta   90.00
_cell.angle_gamma   90.00
#
_symmetry.space_group_name_H-M   'P 1'
#
loop_
_entity.id
_entity.type
_entity.pdbx_description
1 polymer ?
#
loop_
_entity_poly.entity_id
_entity_poly.type
_entity_poly.pdbx_seq_one_letter_code
_entity_poly.pdbx_strand_id
1 'polypeptide(L)'
;SDVYKRQDITNIPLEYFIVTSIELGVNFQMDKDVSRYLNTIHSYKSNRFIPMTPLKGTSQLRGCRCSFSEYSIKFYDKTFEAIKSSRIPIAERDKVPVNLLRYEIKLSRKQLKNKGFTTVTGSNLLSPLHYIRFKRLMKKIFDKIVFDDIEVDYTGYLENDIKRYIFAKSDRYDYYLQCLKNYFGVAEYRKEKRRTNELLKRMDSLPKGELTAEIKSKFEIAMSKI
;
A
#
# COMPACT_ATOMS: atom_id res chain seq x y z
N SER A 1 17.90 16.07 8.56
CA SER A 1 17.08 15.86 7.35
C SER A 1 17.61 16.73 6.21
N ASP A 2 17.31 16.39 4.97
CA ASP A 2 17.80 17.12 3.77
C ASP A 2 17.34 18.59 3.74
N VAL A 3 16.33 18.95 4.51
CA VAL A 3 15.80 20.32 4.61
C VAL A 3 16.80 21.23 5.32
N TYR A 4 17.37 20.79 6.44
CA TYR A 4 18.39 21.58 7.15
C TYR A 4 19.68 21.72 6.34
N LYS A 5 20.12 20.63 5.68
CA LYS A 5 21.31 20.68 4.82
C LYS A 5 21.16 21.70 3.68
N ARG A 6 19.96 21.85 3.12
CA ARG A 6 19.72 22.86 2.08
C ARG A 6 19.72 24.27 2.61
N GLN A 7 19.19 24.49 3.82
CA GLN A 7 19.25 25.80 4.47
C GLN A 7 20.69 26.22 4.71
N ASP A 8 21.54 25.32 5.24
CA ASP A 8 22.96 25.62 5.51
C ASP A 8 23.75 25.97 4.23
N ILE A 9 23.35 25.39 3.08
CA ILE A 9 24.00 25.65 1.78
C ILE A 9 23.52 26.96 1.16
N THR A 10 22.25 27.33 1.33
CA THR A 10 21.62 28.41 0.55
C THR A 10 21.42 29.68 1.34
N ASN A 11 21.51 29.66 2.66
CA ASN A 11 21.16 30.77 3.59
C ASN A 11 19.72 31.31 3.37
N ILE A 12 18.84 30.53 2.74
CA ILE A 12 17.45 30.93 2.51
C ILE A 12 16.58 30.37 3.63
N PRO A 13 15.75 31.20 4.30
CA PRO A 13 14.83 30.73 5.33
C PRO A 13 13.85 29.65 4.82
N LEU A 14 13.52 28.67 5.67
CA LEU A 14 12.70 27.50 5.31
C LEU A 14 11.29 27.86 4.86
N GLU A 15 10.75 28.99 5.27
CA GLU A 15 9.44 29.50 4.84
C GLU A 15 9.37 29.82 3.34
N TYR A 16 10.50 30.12 2.70
CA TYR A 16 10.56 30.39 1.25
C TYR A 16 10.70 29.13 0.40
N PHE A 17 11.01 27.96 1.00
CA PHE A 17 11.06 26.70 0.27
C PHE A 17 9.66 26.12 0.12
N ILE A 18 9.12 26.15 -1.09
CA ILE A 18 7.83 25.54 -1.39
C ILE A 18 8.02 24.03 -1.64
N VAL A 19 7.28 23.21 -0.91
CA VAL A 19 7.28 21.76 -1.07
C VAL A 19 6.49 21.37 -2.30
N THR A 20 7.16 20.82 -3.31
CA THR A 20 6.55 20.36 -4.57
C THR A 20 6.09 18.91 -4.51
N SER A 21 6.75 18.10 -3.69
CA SER A 21 6.36 16.72 -3.38
C SER A 21 6.84 16.32 -1.99
N ILE A 22 6.12 15.39 -1.37
CA ILE A 22 6.51 14.82 -0.08
C ILE A 22 6.38 13.30 -0.14
N GLU A 23 7.33 12.60 0.46
CA GLU A 23 7.25 11.17 0.71
C GLU A 23 7.11 10.95 2.21
N LEU A 24 5.99 10.36 2.61
CA LEU A 24 5.68 9.99 3.97
C LEU A 24 5.84 8.49 4.11
N GLY A 25 6.64 8.02 5.03
CA GLY A 25 6.90 6.60 5.17
C GLY A 25 7.04 6.14 6.61
N VAL A 26 6.61 4.93 6.87
CA VAL A 26 6.77 4.24 8.14
C VAL A 26 7.32 2.84 7.91
N ASN A 27 8.26 2.44 8.78
CA ASN A 27 8.83 1.10 8.78
C ASN A 27 8.25 0.30 9.94
N PHE A 28 7.97 -0.96 9.69
CA PHE A 28 7.58 -1.89 10.74
C PHE A 28 8.19 -3.26 10.47
N GLN A 29 8.69 -3.87 11.53
CA GLN A 29 9.37 -5.16 11.47
C GLN A 29 8.34 -6.29 11.52
N MET A 30 8.41 -7.17 10.52
CA MET A 30 7.52 -8.30 10.36
C MET A 30 8.12 -9.57 10.96
N ASP A 31 7.28 -10.50 11.38
CA ASP A 31 7.73 -11.75 11.98
C ASP A 31 8.21 -12.78 10.93
N LYS A 32 7.70 -12.66 9.70
CA LYS A 32 8.02 -13.54 8.55
C LYS A 32 8.70 -12.73 7.42
N ASP A 33 9.20 -13.41 6.37
CA ASP A 33 9.78 -12.76 5.19
C ASP A 33 8.79 -11.78 4.55
N VAL A 34 9.29 -10.59 4.20
CA VAL A 34 8.46 -9.48 3.67
C VAL A 34 7.72 -9.84 2.40
N SER A 35 8.26 -10.74 1.56
CA SER A 35 7.60 -11.15 0.32
C SER A 35 6.24 -11.81 0.56
N ARG A 36 6.05 -12.50 1.68
CA ARG A 36 4.77 -13.11 2.05
C ARG A 36 3.68 -12.05 2.25
N TYR A 37 4.03 -10.97 2.95
CA TYR A 37 3.09 -9.85 3.19
C TYR A 37 2.82 -9.04 1.93
N LEU A 38 3.84 -8.82 1.07
CA LEU A 38 3.65 -8.12 -0.19
C LEU A 38 2.65 -8.82 -1.11
N ASN A 39 2.57 -10.15 -1.06
CA ASN A 39 1.61 -10.93 -1.82
C ASN A 39 0.16 -10.76 -1.34
N THR A 40 -0.06 -10.29 -0.09
CA THR A 40 -1.40 -10.04 0.44
C THR A 40 -1.93 -8.65 0.08
N ILE A 41 -1.09 -7.74 -0.39
CA ILE A 41 -1.47 -6.35 -0.69
C ILE A 41 -2.12 -6.29 -2.05
N HIS A 42 -3.44 -6.18 -2.10
CA HIS A 42 -4.20 -6.32 -3.32
C HIS A 42 -4.48 -4.99 -4.04
N SER A 43 -5.24 -4.09 -3.41
CA SER A 43 -5.70 -2.87 -4.10
C SER A 43 -5.94 -1.70 -3.14
N TYR A 44 -5.98 -0.51 -3.71
CA TYR A 44 -6.45 0.69 -3.05
C TYR A 44 -7.43 1.41 -3.97
N LYS A 45 -8.66 1.64 -3.51
CA LYS A 45 -9.79 2.05 -4.37
C LYS A 45 -10.00 1.01 -5.47
N SER A 46 -10.05 1.45 -6.74
CA SER A 46 -10.21 0.58 -7.91
C SER A 46 -8.88 0.11 -8.52
N ASN A 47 -7.73 0.59 -8.04
CA ASN A 47 -6.43 0.30 -8.63
C ASN A 47 -5.71 -0.81 -7.86
N ARG A 48 -5.15 -1.77 -8.58
CA ARG A 48 -4.33 -2.84 -8.01
C ARG A 48 -2.92 -2.36 -7.67
N PHE A 49 -2.32 -3.01 -6.70
CA PHE A 49 -0.88 -2.91 -6.49
C PHE A 49 -0.15 -3.75 -7.54
N ILE A 50 0.75 -3.12 -8.26
CA ILE A 50 1.57 -3.77 -9.29
C ILE A 50 2.94 -4.07 -8.68
N PRO A 51 3.48 -5.29 -8.88
CA PRO A 51 4.85 -5.62 -8.49
C PRO A 51 5.84 -4.57 -9.00
N MET A 52 6.74 -4.13 -8.15
CA MET A 52 7.88 -3.34 -8.59
C MET A 52 8.90 -4.28 -9.23
N THR A 53 9.49 -3.83 -10.35
CA THR A 53 10.46 -4.63 -11.10
C THR A 53 11.52 -5.19 -10.17
N PRO A 54 11.73 -6.51 -10.12
CA PRO A 54 12.77 -7.08 -9.29
C PRO A 54 14.15 -6.56 -9.75
N LEU A 55 15.02 -6.27 -8.82
CA LEU A 55 16.43 -6.09 -9.16
C LEU A 55 16.95 -7.38 -9.79
N LYS A 56 17.77 -7.25 -10.85
CA LYS A 56 18.37 -8.41 -11.57
C LYS A 56 18.86 -9.46 -10.57
N GLY A 57 18.42 -10.71 -10.76
CA GLY A 57 18.88 -11.86 -9.97
C GLY A 57 17.98 -12.29 -8.80
N THR A 58 16.76 -11.74 -8.64
CA THR A 58 15.81 -12.26 -7.63
C THR A 58 14.45 -12.58 -8.26
N SER A 59 13.93 -13.77 -7.97
CA SER A 59 12.55 -14.16 -8.34
C SER A 59 11.52 -13.72 -7.29
N GLN A 60 11.95 -13.27 -6.12
CA GLN A 60 11.07 -12.90 -5.02
C GLN A 60 10.53 -11.47 -5.18
N LEU A 61 9.25 -11.29 -4.86
CA LEU A 61 8.62 -9.98 -4.79
C LEU A 61 9.27 -9.14 -3.67
N ARG A 62 9.85 -8.00 -4.03
CA ARG A 62 10.55 -7.09 -3.09
C ARG A 62 9.83 -5.76 -2.90
N GLY A 63 8.75 -5.54 -3.62
CA GLY A 63 7.90 -4.36 -3.47
C GLY A 63 6.73 -4.35 -4.42
N CYS A 64 5.71 -3.58 -4.07
CA CYS A 64 4.57 -3.31 -4.91
C CYS A 64 4.16 -1.84 -4.82
N ARG A 65 3.53 -1.34 -5.89
CA ARG A 65 3.11 0.06 -6.02
C ARG A 65 1.71 0.16 -6.57
N CYS A 66 0.93 1.06 -6.00
CA CYS A 66 -0.33 1.54 -6.57
C CYS A 66 -0.16 3.01 -6.96
N SER A 67 -0.27 3.34 -8.25
CA SER A 67 0.00 4.67 -8.79
C SER A 67 -1.27 5.36 -9.26
N PHE A 68 -1.34 6.66 -8.99
CA PHE A 68 -2.35 7.60 -9.44
C PHE A 68 -1.63 8.79 -10.10
N SER A 69 -2.37 9.67 -10.79
CA SER A 69 -1.79 10.83 -11.46
C SER A 69 -0.97 11.73 -10.52
N GLU A 70 -1.44 11.92 -9.28
CA GLU A 70 -0.89 12.92 -8.36
C GLU A 70 -0.26 12.32 -7.09
N TYR A 71 -0.36 11.02 -6.90
CA TYR A 71 0.22 10.33 -5.75
C TYR A 71 0.46 8.86 -6.05
N SER A 72 1.30 8.24 -5.24
CA SER A 72 1.51 6.79 -5.27
C SER A 72 1.65 6.24 -3.86
N ILE A 73 1.29 4.97 -3.73
CA ILE A 73 1.43 4.18 -2.50
C ILE A 73 2.40 3.04 -2.82
N LYS A 74 3.36 2.81 -1.94
CA LYS A 74 4.35 1.75 -2.09
C LYS A 74 4.43 0.93 -0.82
N PHE A 75 4.65 -0.36 -0.99
CA PHE A 75 5.16 -1.26 0.05
C PHE A 75 6.41 -1.92 -0.48
N TYR A 76 7.44 -2.01 0.34
CA TYR A 76 8.67 -2.67 -0.09
C TYR A 76 9.53 -3.16 1.07
N ASP A 77 10.37 -4.13 0.76
CA ASP A 77 11.36 -4.69 1.66
C ASP A 77 12.49 -3.67 1.87
N LYS A 78 12.42 -2.97 3.01
CA LYS A 78 13.39 -1.94 3.37
C LYS A 78 14.73 -2.54 3.77
N THR A 79 14.76 -3.74 4.33
CA THR A 79 16.00 -4.48 4.60
C THR A 79 16.75 -4.73 3.30
N PHE A 80 16.05 -5.28 2.31
CA PHE A 80 16.66 -5.56 1.00
C PHE A 80 17.12 -4.28 0.30
N GLU A 81 16.31 -3.23 0.30
CA GLU A 81 16.66 -1.94 -0.30
C GLU A 81 17.90 -1.33 0.37
N ALA A 82 17.97 -1.35 1.69
CA ALA A 82 19.10 -0.80 2.45
C ALA A 82 20.41 -1.54 2.14
N ILE A 83 20.36 -2.87 2.04
CA ILE A 83 21.53 -3.69 1.75
C ILE A 83 22.00 -3.51 0.30
N LYS A 84 21.05 -3.47 -0.66
CA LYS A 84 21.37 -3.40 -2.10
C LYS A 84 21.67 -1.99 -2.60
N SER A 85 21.20 -0.95 -1.94
CA SER A 85 21.42 0.45 -2.38
C SER A 85 22.84 0.95 -2.22
N SER A 86 23.78 0.11 -1.76
CA SER A 86 25.19 0.44 -1.50
C SER A 86 25.42 1.62 -0.55
N ARG A 87 24.36 2.09 0.12
CA ARG A 87 24.43 3.20 1.08
C ARG A 87 24.94 2.79 2.45
N ILE A 88 24.90 1.47 2.72
CA ILE A 88 25.38 0.89 3.97
C ILE A 88 26.68 0.12 3.68
N PRO A 89 27.77 0.43 4.35
CA PRO A 89 29.03 -0.32 4.24
C PRO A 89 28.80 -1.81 4.51
N ILE A 90 29.57 -2.67 3.85
CA ILE A 90 29.43 -4.14 3.98
C ILE A 90 29.52 -4.57 5.45
N ALA A 91 30.44 -3.99 6.21
CA ALA A 91 30.65 -4.28 7.64
C ALA A 91 29.47 -3.88 8.57
N GLU A 92 28.53 -3.10 8.06
CA GLU A 92 27.36 -2.64 8.85
C GLU A 92 26.04 -3.30 8.40
N ARG A 93 26.07 -4.14 7.38
CA ARG A 93 24.86 -4.77 6.83
C ARG A 93 24.18 -5.71 7.82
N ASP A 94 24.93 -6.35 8.68
CA ASP A 94 24.42 -7.24 9.73
C ASP A 94 23.63 -6.49 10.83
N LYS A 95 23.82 -5.16 10.91
CA LYS A 95 23.09 -4.30 11.83
C LYS A 95 21.71 -3.87 11.29
N VAL A 96 21.45 -4.12 10.01
CA VAL A 96 20.15 -3.78 9.39
C VAL A 96 19.09 -4.75 9.92
N PRO A 97 17.98 -4.26 10.51
CA PRO A 97 16.91 -5.14 10.96
C PRO A 97 16.38 -6.01 9.82
N VAL A 98 16.20 -7.30 10.08
CA VAL A 98 15.61 -8.24 9.11
C VAL A 98 14.11 -8.01 8.98
N ASN A 99 13.52 -8.41 7.86
CA ASN A 99 12.08 -8.38 7.62
C ASN A 99 11.44 -6.99 7.83
N LEU A 100 12.12 -5.93 7.45
CA LEU A 100 11.63 -4.57 7.59
C LEU A 100 10.74 -4.19 6.40
N LEU A 101 9.43 -4.18 6.60
CA LEU A 101 8.46 -3.70 5.61
C LEU A 101 8.32 -2.18 5.74
N ARG A 102 8.42 -1.47 4.62
CA ARG A 102 8.13 -0.04 4.55
C ARG A 102 6.84 0.22 3.78
N TYR A 103 5.95 0.97 4.41
CA TYR A 103 4.82 1.62 3.77
C TYR A 103 5.16 3.08 3.50
N GLU A 104 4.90 3.54 2.28
CA GLU A 104 5.27 4.89 1.82
C GLU A 104 4.21 5.47 0.91
N ILE A 105 3.90 6.75 1.11
CA ILE A 105 3.02 7.55 0.25
C ILE A 105 3.82 8.70 -0.31
N LYS A 106 3.83 8.83 -1.64
CA LYS A 106 4.36 10.01 -2.31
C LYS A 106 3.19 10.88 -2.77
N LEU A 107 3.20 12.16 -2.42
CA LEU A 107 2.17 13.14 -2.75
C LEU A 107 2.77 14.28 -3.55
N SER A 108 2.16 14.66 -4.69
CA SER A 108 2.48 15.88 -5.41
C SER A 108 1.91 17.11 -4.71
N ARG A 109 2.37 18.29 -5.08
CA ARG A 109 1.81 19.57 -4.62
C ARG A 109 0.30 19.68 -4.86
N LYS A 110 -0.18 19.23 -6.01
CA LYS A 110 -1.61 19.24 -6.35
C LYS A 110 -2.40 18.33 -5.39
N GLN A 111 -1.88 17.14 -5.09
CA GLN A 111 -2.53 16.25 -4.15
C GLN A 111 -2.52 16.79 -2.72
N LEU A 112 -1.45 17.46 -2.30
CA LEU A 112 -1.40 18.15 -1.01
C LEU A 112 -2.53 19.18 -0.89
N LYS A 113 -2.71 20.02 -1.92
CA LYS A 113 -3.85 20.98 -1.99
C LYS A 113 -5.20 20.27 -1.88
N ASN A 114 -5.42 19.19 -2.63
CA ASN A 114 -6.65 18.39 -2.58
C ASN A 114 -6.92 17.74 -1.22
N LYS A 115 -5.89 17.60 -0.38
CA LYS A 115 -6.00 17.11 1.00
C LYS A 115 -6.08 18.23 2.04
N GLY A 116 -6.28 19.48 1.60
CA GLY A 116 -6.45 20.64 2.46
C GLY A 116 -5.16 21.27 2.98
N PHE A 117 -4.01 20.92 2.37
CA PHE A 117 -2.76 21.62 2.60
C PHE A 117 -2.60 22.70 1.52
N THR A 118 -2.88 23.97 1.84
CA THR A 118 -2.87 25.06 0.85
C THR A 118 -1.50 25.29 0.25
N THR A 119 -0.54 25.70 1.06
CA THR A 119 0.88 25.79 0.66
C THR A 119 1.68 25.17 1.79
N VAL A 120 2.51 24.19 1.44
CA VAL A 120 3.42 23.56 2.39
C VAL A 120 4.81 24.12 2.12
N THR A 121 5.40 24.74 3.13
CA THR A 121 6.77 25.25 3.09
C THR A 121 7.70 24.33 3.86
N GLY A 122 9.01 24.57 3.77
CA GLY A 122 10.00 23.84 4.55
C GLY A 122 9.75 23.95 6.05
N SER A 123 9.37 25.16 6.54
CA SER A 123 9.02 25.39 7.94
C SER A 123 7.79 24.61 8.39
N ASN A 124 6.79 24.44 7.52
CA ASN A 124 5.60 23.65 7.83
C ASN A 124 5.92 22.17 8.08
N LEU A 125 6.96 21.61 7.44
CA LEU A 125 7.36 20.22 7.66
C LEU A 125 7.89 20.00 9.10
N LEU A 126 8.31 21.04 9.78
CA LEU A 126 8.78 21.00 11.16
C LEU A 126 7.64 21.27 12.18
N SER A 127 6.47 21.68 11.71
CA SER A 127 5.33 21.99 12.55
C SER A 127 4.66 20.72 13.09
N PRO A 128 4.49 20.58 14.41
CA PRO A 128 3.77 19.46 15.01
C PRO A 128 2.34 19.28 14.46
N LEU A 129 1.68 20.40 14.12
CA LEU A 129 0.33 20.37 13.55
C LEU A 129 0.31 19.69 12.16
N HIS A 130 1.27 20.04 11.29
CA HIS A 130 1.38 19.41 9.98
C HIS A 130 1.75 17.93 10.10
N TYR A 131 2.63 17.61 11.04
CA TYR A 131 3.00 16.24 11.34
C TYR A 131 1.80 15.37 11.75
N ILE A 132 0.97 15.84 12.69
CA ILE A 132 -0.28 15.16 13.08
C ILE A 132 -1.22 14.98 11.88
N ARG A 133 -1.36 15.99 11.02
CA ARG A 133 -2.19 15.91 9.81
C ARG A 133 -1.65 14.89 8.81
N PHE A 134 -0.34 14.82 8.60
CA PHE A 134 0.29 13.80 7.74
C PHE A 134 0.11 12.40 8.31
N LYS A 135 0.30 12.23 9.61
CA LYS A 135 0.05 10.97 10.32
C LYS A 135 -1.40 10.48 10.10
N ARG A 136 -2.39 11.36 10.31
CA ARG A 136 -3.80 11.05 10.06
C ARG A 136 -4.07 10.70 8.60
N LEU A 137 -3.44 11.38 7.66
CA LEU A 137 -3.57 11.10 6.24
C LEU A 137 -3.01 9.72 5.88
N MET A 138 -1.82 9.38 6.40
CA MET A 138 -1.22 8.06 6.21
C MET A 138 -2.14 6.94 6.72
N LYS A 139 -2.68 7.08 7.95
CA LYS A 139 -3.62 6.12 8.50
C LYS A 139 -4.89 6.00 7.66
N LYS A 140 -5.51 7.12 7.29
CA LYS A 140 -6.73 7.13 6.45
C LYS A 140 -6.54 6.45 5.09
N ILE A 141 -5.34 6.51 4.51
CA ILE A 141 -5.03 5.82 3.25
C ILE A 141 -4.81 4.34 3.52
N PHE A 142 -4.04 3.99 4.55
CA PHE A 142 -3.75 2.60 4.93
C PHE A 142 -5.04 1.81 5.24
N ASP A 143 -5.97 2.38 6.00
CA ASP A 143 -7.25 1.75 6.37
C ASP A 143 -8.14 1.39 5.17
N LYS A 144 -7.88 2.00 4.01
CA LYS A 144 -8.62 1.75 2.76
C LYS A 144 -7.90 0.78 1.82
N ILE A 145 -6.74 0.27 2.21
CA ILE A 145 -6.03 -0.74 1.43
C ILE A 145 -6.75 -2.08 1.61
N VAL A 146 -7.03 -2.71 0.49
CA VAL A 146 -7.58 -4.07 0.47
C VAL A 146 -6.41 -5.04 0.52
N PHE A 147 -6.44 -5.90 1.51
CA PHE A 147 -5.54 -7.02 1.65
C PHE A 147 -6.29 -8.29 1.29
N ASP A 148 -5.69 -9.14 0.48
CA ASP A 148 -6.21 -10.42 0.05
C ASP A 148 -5.32 -11.53 0.62
N ASP A 149 -5.63 -11.91 1.84
CA ASP A 149 -4.91 -12.99 2.52
C ASP A 149 -5.59 -14.31 2.10
N ILE A 150 -4.87 -15.10 1.32
CA ILE A 150 -5.40 -16.30 0.66
C ILE A 150 -5.69 -17.43 1.66
N GLU A 151 -5.24 -17.31 2.90
CA GLU A 151 -5.54 -18.26 3.98
C GLU A 151 -6.97 -17.99 4.54
N VAL A 152 -7.97 -18.01 3.68
CA VAL A 152 -9.37 -17.98 4.11
C VAL A 152 -9.77 -19.39 4.49
N ASP A 153 -10.31 -19.56 5.69
CA ASP A 153 -10.95 -20.82 6.06
C ASP A 153 -12.24 -20.97 5.25
N TYR A 154 -12.19 -21.82 4.24
CA TYR A 154 -13.34 -22.14 3.40
C TYR A 154 -14.21 -23.26 3.96
N THR A 155 -14.00 -23.69 5.19
CA THR A 155 -14.81 -24.73 5.83
C THR A 155 -16.29 -24.36 5.80
N GLY A 156 -17.13 -25.21 5.27
CA GLY A 156 -18.57 -24.98 5.14
C GLY A 156 -19.01 -24.26 3.86
N TYR A 157 -18.09 -23.87 2.97
CA TYR A 157 -18.43 -23.32 1.65
C TYR A 157 -18.46 -24.42 0.58
N LEU A 158 -19.36 -24.27 -0.38
CA LEU A 158 -19.41 -25.16 -1.53
C LEU A 158 -18.24 -24.87 -2.47
N GLU A 159 -17.70 -25.91 -3.11
CA GLU A 159 -16.59 -25.79 -4.07
C GLU A 159 -16.86 -24.74 -5.17
N ASN A 160 -18.09 -24.69 -5.66
CA ASN A 160 -18.50 -23.73 -6.67
C ASN A 160 -18.51 -22.27 -6.15
N ASP A 161 -18.80 -22.07 -4.87
CA ASP A 161 -18.75 -20.74 -4.26
C ASP A 161 -17.29 -20.29 -4.09
N ILE A 162 -16.40 -21.20 -3.72
CA ILE A 162 -14.95 -20.93 -3.63
C ILE A 162 -14.40 -20.59 -5.03
N LYS A 163 -14.71 -21.40 -6.05
CA LYS A 163 -14.31 -21.13 -7.44
C LYS A 163 -14.81 -19.76 -7.91
N ARG A 164 -16.09 -19.44 -7.66
CA ARG A 164 -16.69 -18.16 -8.03
C ARG A 164 -16.02 -17.00 -7.30
N TYR A 165 -15.74 -17.14 -6.01
CA TYR A 165 -15.03 -16.12 -5.22
C TYR A 165 -13.64 -15.84 -5.79
N ILE A 166 -12.83 -16.89 -6.04
CA ILE A 166 -11.49 -16.76 -6.62
C ILE A 166 -11.57 -16.12 -8.01
N PHE A 167 -12.52 -16.58 -8.85
CA PHE A 167 -12.71 -16.03 -10.19
C PHE A 167 -13.14 -14.56 -10.16
N ALA A 168 -14.03 -14.17 -9.25
CA ALA A 168 -14.47 -12.79 -9.08
C ALA A 168 -13.32 -11.82 -8.66
N LYS A 169 -12.26 -12.35 -8.03
CA LYS A 169 -11.04 -11.61 -7.71
C LYS A 169 -10.02 -11.56 -8.85
N SER A 170 -10.25 -12.30 -9.93
CA SER A 170 -9.35 -12.34 -11.08
C SER A 170 -9.55 -11.16 -12.04
N ASP A 171 -8.51 -10.85 -12.82
CA ASP A 171 -8.56 -9.80 -13.86
C ASP A 171 -9.56 -10.09 -14.99
N ARG A 172 -10.03 -11.34 -15.08
CA ARG A 172 -10.94 -11.78 -16.15
C ARG A 172 -12.41 -11.64 -15.81
N TYR A 173 -12.74 -11.31 -14.56
CA TYR A 173 -14.14 -11.26 -14.14
C TYR A 173 -14.93 -10.15 -14.83
N ASP A 174 -14.36 -8.96 -15.00
CA ASP A 174 -15.04 -7.88 -15.71
C ASP A 174 -15.27 -8.20 -17.18
N TYR A 175 -14.31 -8.86 -17.84
CA TYR A 175 -14.49 -9.36 -19.19
C TYR A 175 -15.61 -10.40 -19.27
N TYR A 176 -15.66 -11.35 -18.35
CA TYR A 176 -16.74 -12.32 -18.25
C TYR A 176 -18.12 -11.67 -18.11
N LEU A 177 -18.24 -10.65 -17.24
CA LEU A 177 -19.49 -9.90 -17.09
C LEU A 177 -19.91 -9.19 -18.38
N GLN A 178 -18.97 -8.64 -19.15
CA GLN A 178 -19.28 -8.06 -20.46
C GLN A 178 -19.76 -9.11 -21.44
N CYS A 179 -19.14 -10.29 -21.48
CA CYS A 179 -19.60 -11.41 -22.30
C CYS A 179 -21.02 -11.83 -21.92
N LEU A 180 -21.34 -11.98 -20.63
CA LEU A 180 -22.70 -12.29 -20.18
C LEU A 180 -23.72 -11.25 -20.68
N LYS A 181 -23.38 -9.98 -20.57
CA LYS A 181 -24.26 -8.88 -21.02
C LYS A 181 -24.49 -8.94 -22.54
N ASN A 182 -23.45 -9.18 -23.30
CA ASN A 182 -23.50 -9.16 -24.78
C ASN A 182 -24.19 -10.39 -25.37
N TYR A 183 -23.95 -11.58 -24.79
CA TYR A 183 -24.44 -12.83 -25.35
C TYR A 183 -25.72 -13.35 -24.69
N PHE A 184 -25.96 -13.04 -23.42
CA PHE A 184 -27.11 -13.54 -22.65
C PHE A 184 -28.03 -12.43 -22.13
N GLY A 185 -27.70 -11.19 -22.36
CA GLY A 185 -28.51 -10.03 -22.06
C GLY A 185 -28.33 -9.45 -20.64
N VAL A 186 -28.96 -8.29 -20.43
CA VAL A 186 -28.80 -7.50 -19.21
C VAL A 186 -29.33 -8.22 -17.96
N ALA A 187 -30.35 -9.07 -18.12
CA ALA A 187 -30.94 -9.80 -17.00
C ALA A 187 -29.94 -10.78 -16.36
N GLU A 188 -29.27 -11.60 -17.18
CA GLU A 188 -28.27 -12.55 -16.68
C GLU A 188 -27.04 -11.85 -16.13
N TYR A 189 -26.59 -10.76 -16.76
CA TYR A 189 -25.53 -9.90 -16.22
C TYR A 189 -25.88 -9.41 -14.79
N ARG A 190 -27.09 -8.86 -14.59
CA ARG A 190 -27.51 -8.34 -13.27
C ARG A 190 -27.63 -9.44 -12.23
N LYS A 191 -28.15 -10.59 -12.62
CA LYS A 191 -28.30 -11.77 -11.75
C LYS A 191 -26.94 -12.28 -11.26
N GLU A 192 -26.01 -12.49 -12.19
CA GLU A 192 -24.67 -12.95 -11.85
C GLU A 192 -23.90 -11.93 -11.00
N LYS A 193 -23.94 -10.64 -11.37
CA LYS A 193 -23.32 -9.57 -10.61
C LYS A 193 -23.85 -9.48 -9.18
N ARG A 194 -25.17 -9.57 -8.99
CA ARG A 194 -25.78 -9.56 -7.66
C ARG A 194 -25.34 -10.77 -6.83
N ARG A 195 -25.44 -11.97 -7.40
CA ARG A 195 -25.05 -13.23 -6.73
C ARG A 195 -23.58 -13.21 -6.31
N THR A 196 -22.70 -12.74 -7.18
CA THR A 196 -21.27 -12.64 -6.87
C THR A 196 -20.99 -11.58 -5.83
N ASN A 197 -21.65 -10.42 -5.88
CA ASN A 197 -21.49 -9.38 -4.86
C ASN A 197 -21.94 -9.82 -3.47
N GLU A 198 -23.04 -10.60 -3.39
CA GLU A 198 -23.52 -11.19 -2.14
C GLU A 198 -22.50 -12.19 -1.58
N LEU A 199 -21.93 -13.03 -2.45
CA LEU A 199 -20.88 -13.98 -2.09
C LEU A 199 -19.60 -13.26 -1.62
N LEU A 200 -19.14 -12.23 -2.36
CA LEU A 200 -17.98 -11.42 -1.98
C LEU A 200 -18.19 -10.79 -0.60
N LYS A 201 -19.33 -10.17 -0.35
CA LYS A 201 -19.63 -9.58 0.97
C LYS A 201 -19.52 -10.61 2.09
N ARG A 202 -20.10 -11.80 1.90
CA ARG A 202 -20.06 -12.88 2.88
C ARG A 202 -18.66 -13.41 3.13
N MET A 203 -17.88 -13.64 2.05
CA MET A 203 -16.52 -14.19 2.17
C MET A 203 -15.50 -13.13 2.60
N ASP A 204 -15.65 -11.87 2.19
CA ASP A 204 -14.78 -10.78 2.65
C ASP A 204 -15.02 -10.40 4.12
N SER A 205 -16.14 -10.83 4.73
CA SER A 205 -16.41 -10.67 6.17
C SER A 205 -15.78 -11.77 7.03
N LEU A 206 -15.24 -12.84 6.43
CA LEU A 206 -14.52 -13.87 7.16
C LEU A 206 -13.27 -13.31 7.85
N PRO A 207 -12.84 -13.91 8.96
CA PRO A 207 -11.60 -13.51 9.61
C PRO A 207 -10.48 -13.51 8.58
N LYS A 208 -9.79 -12.39 8.46
CA LYS A 208 -8.63 -12.27 7.57
C LYS A 208 -7.49 -13.07 8.18
N GLY A 209 -6.69 -13.71 7.33
CA GLY A 209 -5.59 -14.55 7.76
C GLY A 209 -4.55 -13.80 8.60
N GLU A 210 -3.67 -14.55 9.21
CA GLU A 210 -2.62 -14.09 10.12
C GLU A 210 -1.78 -12.93 9.56
N LEU A 211 -1.41 -12.99 8.27
CA LEU A 211 -0.52 -12.01 7.64
C LEU A 211 -1.17 -10.63 7.59
N THR A 212 -2.44 -10.55 7.21
CA THR A 212 -3.19 -9.27 7.19
C THR A 212 -3.37 -8.69 8.59
N ALA A 213 -3.69 -9.54 9.57
CA ALA A 213 -3.84 -9.13 10.96
C ALA A 213 -2.51 -8.57 11.51
N GLU A 214 -1.40 -9.25 11.22
CA GLU A 214 -0.07 -8.80 11.63
C GLU A 214 0.31 -7.45 10.98
N ILE A 215 0.16 -7.29 9.65
CA ILE A 215 0.43 -6.00 8.97
C ILE A 215 -0.31 -4.85 9.66
N LYS A 216 -1.61 -5.03 9.94
CA LYS A 216 -2.43 -4.00 10.58
C LYS A 216 -1.97 -3.71 12.00
N SER A 217 -1.71 -4.73 12.79
CA SER A 217 -1.22 -4.59 14.16
C SER A 217 0.13 -3.88 14.20
N LYS A 218 1.11 -4.33 13.41
CA LYS A 218 2.45 -3.72 13.34
C LYS A 218 2.39 -2.27 12.83
N PHE A 219 1.50 -1.97 11.88
CA PHE A 219 1.26 -0.60 11.42
C PHE A 219 0.75 0.31 12.55
N GLU A 220 -0.27 -0.12 13.30
CA GLU A 220 -0.81 0.68 14.43
C GLU A 220 0.26 0.92 15.50
N ILE A 221 1.05 -0.11 15.84
CA ILE A 221 2.18 0.03 16.78
C ILE A 221 3.20 1.03 16.26
N ALA A 222 3.58 0.94 14.98
CA ALA A 222 4.52 1.88 14.38
C ALA A 222 3.98 3.30 14.37
N MET A 223 2.71 3.48 14.03
CA MET A 223 2.04 4.78 14.02
C MET A 223 1.87 5.38 15.41
N SER A 224 1.79 4.59 16.47
CA SER A 224 1.72 5.11 17.85
C SER A 224 3.05 5.69 18.34
N LYS A 225 4.19 5.19 17.81
CA LYS A 225 5.54 5.61 18.19
C LYS A 225 6.03 6.89 17.48
N ILE A 226 5.35 7.27 16.44
CA ILE A 226 5.56 8.50 15.70
C ILE A 226 4.40 9.47 15.96
#